data_ba5ad46d3dc6c018ac415ed6912928ec
#
_entry.id   ba5ad46d3dc6c018ac415ed6912928ec
#
_cell.length_a   1.000
_cell.length_b   1.000
_cell.length_c   1.000
_cell.angle_alpha   90.00
_cell.angle_beta   90.00
_cell.angle_gamma   90.00
#
_symmetry.space_group_name_H-M   'P 1'
#
loop_
_entity.id
_entity.type
_entity.pdbx_description
1 polymer ?
#
loop_
_entity_poly.entity_id
_entity_poly.type
_entity_poly.pdbx_seq_one_letter_code
_entity_poly.pdbx_strand_id
1 'polypeptide(L)'
;MERPELLFVTGCNAAGKSSLIRTHLSQFPDYEVIMTDVYKSRSQEVFKQAVIARKNIILETPFNNESFTSLIDFSKNAGYQSTLIILFLKSWSHSLERVAARRTFENGLYISADEVEYNFIENFKNVAKYFPYFDNSFFIYTGKKDRNKLIMNFHMDTIIQYKSNDFVFVQKFAEYAYQLQRLNKKEFEVILANKDYKVETPKDTFNRGFKWE
;
A
#
# COMPACT_ATOMS: atom_id res chain seq x y z
N MET A 1 27.46 -2.24 3.66
CA MET A 1 26.35 -3.19 3.42
C MET A 1 25.14 -2.40 2.99
N GLU A 2 24.46 -2.79 1.91
CA GLU A 2 23.20 -2.17 1.49
C GLU A 2 22.14 -2.34 2.60
N ARG A 3 21.29 -1.33 2.75
CA ARG A 3 20.16 -1.40 3.70
C ARG A 3 19.14 -2.41 3.17
N PRO A 4 18.67 -3.36 3.99
CA PRO A 4 17.62 -4.24 3.54
C PRO A 4 16.31 -3.47 3.32
N GLU A 5 15.47 -3.98 2.44
CA GLU A 5 14.25 -3.32 2.00
C GLU A 5 12.99 -4.05 2.49
N LEU A 6 12.00 -3.27 2.93
CA LEU A 6 10.65 -3.72 3.22
C LEU A 6 9.68 -3.10 2.23
N LEU A 7 9.07 -3.92 1.38
CA LEU A 7 7.91 -3.55 0.58
C LEU A 7 6.64 -3.99 1.32
N PHE A 8 5.89 -3.04 1.84
CA PHE A 8 4.63 -3.27 2.55
C PHE A 8 3.46 -3.04 1.58
N VAL A 9 2.90 -4.13 1.05
CA VAL A 9 1.83 -4.09 0.03
C VAL A 9 0.48 -4.22 0.71
N THR A 10 -0.35 -3.19 0.58
CA THR A 10 -1.66 -3.15 1.23
C THR A 10 -2.78 -2.68 0.30
N GLY A 11 -4.01 -2.83 0.77
CA GLY A 11 -5.24 -2.45 0.08
C GLY A 11 -6.41 -3.33 0.50
N CYS A 12 -7.63 -2.91 0.18
CA CYS A 12 -8.85 -3.64 0.51
C CYS A 12 -8.91 -5.02 -0.17
N ASN A 13 -9.97 -5.79 0.14
CA ASN A 13 -10.21 -7.06 -0.51
C ASN A 13 -10.31 -6.90 -2.03
N ALA A 14 -9.77 -7.86 -2.77
CA ALA A 14 -9.72 -7.87 -4.24
C ALA A 14 -9.12 -6.61 -4.90
N ALA A 15 -8.33 -5.79 -4.19
CA ALA A 15 -7.58 -4.67 -4.76
C ALA A 15 -6.44 -5.10 -5.69
N GLY A 16 -6.10 -6.38 -5.75
CA GLY A 16 -5.09 -6.91 -6.65
C GLY A 16 -3.69 -7.07 -6.05
N LYS A 17 -3.55 -7.06 -4.72
CA LYS A 17 -2.27 -7.21 -4.00
C LYS A 17 -1.46 -8.42 -4.46
N SER A 18 -2.04 -9.62 -4.33
CA SER A 18 -1.36 -10.86 -4.71
C SER A 18 -1.08 -10.95 -6.22
N SER A 19 -1.91 -10.34 -7.06
CA SER A 19 -1.67 -10.26 -8.51
C SER A 19 -0.49 -9.35 -8.81
N LEU A 20 -0.41 -8.18 -8.17
CA LEU A 20 0.72 -7.27 -8.30
C LEU A 20 2.03 -7.96 -7.92
N ILE A 21 2.06 -8.62 -6.76
CA ILE A 21 3.26 -9.32 -6.29
C ILE A 21 3.67 -10.40 -7.31
N ARG A 22 2.74 -11.26 -7.74
CA ARG A 22 3.03 -12.35 -8.69
C ARG A 22 3.55 -11.86 -10.04
N THR A 23 3.00 -10.76 -10.57
CA THR A 23 3.46 -10.20 -11.86
C THR A 23 4.84 -9.58 -11.78
N HIS A 24 5.29 -9.18 -10.59
CA HIS A 24 6.57 -8.51 -10.41
C HIS A 24 7.62 -9.36 -9.68
N LEU A 25 7.30 -10.60 -9.31
CA LEU A 25 8.24 -11.48 -8.56
C LEU A 25 9.60 -11.64 -9.24
N SER A 26 9.65 -11.69 -10.56
CA SER A 26 10.90 -11.79 -11.32
C SER A 26 11.83 -10.59 -11.15
N GLN A 27 11.30 -9.46 -10.70
CA GLN A 27 12.06 -8.24 -10.42
C GLN A 27 12.64 -8.22 -9.00
N PHE A 28 12.19 -9.14 -8.14
CA PHE A 28 12.54 -9.25 -6.73
C PHE A 28 13.00 -10.68 -6.36
N PRO A 29 14.02 -11.23 -7.05
CA PRO A 29 14.41 -12.63 -6.87
C PRO A 29 14.92 -12.94 -5.44
N ASP A 30 15.45 -11.92 -4.74
CA ASP A 30 16.06 -12.05 -3.41
C ASP A 30 15.12 -11.64 -2.27
N TYR A 31 13.82 -11.40 -2.58
CA TYR A 31 12.86 -11.00 -1.56
C TYR A 31 12.11 -12.21 -0.99
N GLU A 32 11.99 -12.22 0.34
CA GLU A 32 11.08 -13.13 1.03
C GLU A 32 9.66 -12.58 0.99
N VAL A 33 8.75 -13.34 0.39
CA VAL A 33 7.34 -12.92 0.23
C VAL A 33 6.51 -13.51 1.35
N ILE A 34 5.93 -12.63 2.18
CA ILE A 34 5.09 -13.00 3.32
C ILE A 34 3.68 -12.49 3.06
N MET A 35 2.75 -13.43 2.83
CA MET A 35 1.34 -13.15 2.60
C MET A 35 0.54 -13.52 3.84
N THR A 36 -0.14 -12.54 4.46
CA THR A 36 -0.86 -12.77 5.72
C THR A 36 -1.98 -13.79 5.58
N ASP A 37 -2.62 -13.87 4.42
CA ASP A 37 -3.67 -14.86 4.13
C ASP A 37 -3.12 -16.30 4.07
N VAL A 38 -1.85 -16.48 3.71
CA VAL A 38 -1.17 -17.78 3.64
C VAL A 38 -0.64 -18.19 5.01
N TYR A 39 0.10 -17.30 5.65
CA TYR A 39 0.77 -17.60 6.94
C TYR A 39 -0.15 -17.46 8.15
N LYS A 40 -1.28 -16.73 8.02
CA LYS A 40 -2.29 -16.53 9.08
C LYS A 40 -1.65 -16.03 10.39
N SER A 41 -1.89 -16.70 11.50
CA SER A 41 -1.34 -16.33 12.82
C SER A 41 0.20 -16.37 12.90
N ARG A 42 0.86 -17.08 12.00
CA ARG A 42 2.33 -17.17 11.95
C ARG A 42 2.99 -16.02 11.20
N SER A 43 2.22 -15.17 10.52
CA SER A 43 2.76 -14.09 9.67
C SER A 43 3.74 -13.18 10.40
N GLN A 44 3.43 -12.81 11.64
CA GLN A 44 4.28 -11.92 12.45
C GLN A 44 5.59 -12.59 12.86
N GLU A 45 5.55 -13.89 13.18
CA GLU A 45 6.76 -14.65 13.54
C GLU A 45 7.69 -14.78 12.33
N VAL A 46 7.13 -15.21 11.19
CA VAL A 46 7.90 -15.35 9.93
C VAL A 46 8.51 -14.01 9.54
N PHE A 47 7.76 -12.92 9.65
CA PHE A 47 8.27 -11.57 9.39
C PHE A 47 9.45 -11.21 10.28
N LYS A 48 9.34 -11.43 11.61
CA LYS A 48 10.43 -11.13 12.55
C LYS A 48 11.67 -11.95 12.27
N GLN A 49 11.52 -13.23 11.93
CA GLN A 49 12.64 -14.09 11.53
C GLN A 49 13.33 -13.59 10.27
N ALA A 50 12.57 -13.17 9.25
CA ALA A 50 13.11 -12.58 8.03
C ALA A 50 13.89 -11.27 8.31
N VAL A 51 13.36 -10.41 9.21
CA VAL A 51 14.06 -9.18 9.62
C VAL A 51 15.36 -9.49 10.36
N ILE A 52 15.37 -10.45 11.28
CA ILE A 52 16.59 -10.88 12.00
C ILE A 52 17.63 -11.42 11.01
N ALA A 53 17.17 -12.19 10.01
CA ALA A 53 18.04 -12.71 8.94
C ALA A 53 18.45 -11.65 7.90
N ARG A 54 18.03 -10.39 8.07
CA ARG A 54 18.31 -9.25 7.17
C ARG A 54 17.92 -9.50 5.71
N LYS A 55 16.81 -10.23 5.50
CA LYS A 55 16.25 -10.47 4.17
C LYS A 55 15.54 -9.22 3.64
N ASN A 56 15.56 -9.00 2.32
CA ASN A 56 14.60 -8.12 1.69
C ASN A 56 13.21 -8.77 1.78
N ILE A 57 12.18 -7.99 2.09
CA ILE A 57 10.85 -8.52 2.44
C ILE A 57 9.78 -7.85 1.60
N ILE A 58 8.86 -8.65 1.05
CA ILE A 58 7.55 -8.20 0.58
C ILE A 58 6.52 -8.71 1.57
N LEU A 59 5.89 -7.82 2.33
CA LEU A 59 4.78 -8.15 3.23
C LEU A 59 3.46 -7.75 2.59
N GLU A 60 2.61 -8.74 2.27
CA GLU A 60 1.24 -8.50 1.84
C GLU A 60 0.29 -8.57 3.04
N THR A 61 -0.51 -7.52 3.23
CA THR A 61 -1.47 -7.44 4.35
C THR A 61 -2.69 -6.58 4.00
N PRO A 62 -3.88 -6.84 4.57
CA PRO A 62 -5.00 -5.91 4.48
C PRO A 62 -4.78 -4.60 5.25
N PHE A 63 -3.83 -4.56 6.21
CA PHE A 63 -3.57 -3.41 7.09
C PHE A 63 -4.86 -2.84 7.71
N ASN A 64 -5.71 -3.72 8.18
CA ASN A 64 -7.03 -3.41 8.75
C ASN A 64 -7.03 -3.30 10.28
N ASN A 65 -5.87 -3.37 10.92
CA ASN A 65 -5.68 -3.14 12.34
C ASN A 65 -4.29 -2.58 12.64
N GLU A 66 -4.14 -1.98 13.83
CA GLU A 66 -2.91 -1.30 14.23
C GLU A 66 -1.76 -2.25 14.62
N SER A 67 -2.01 -3.54 14.80
CA SER A 67 -0.95 -4.49 15.20
C SER A 67 0.17 -4.60 14.16
N PHE A 68 -0.11 -4.27 12.90
CA PHE A 68 0.90 -4.22 11.85
C PHE A 68 1.93 -3.11 12.04
N THR A 69 1.65 -2.07 12.83
CA THR A 69 2.61 -0.99 13.09
C THR A 69 3.83 -1.49 13.84
N SER A 70 3.66 -2.45 14.74
CA SER A 70 4.76 -3.06 15.47
C SER A 70 5.77 -3.76 14.55
N LEU A 71 5.33 -4.27 13.39
CA LEU A 71 6.21 -4.86 12.38
C LEU A 71 7.01 -3.79 11.64
N ILE A 72 6.36 -2.64 11.36
CA ILE A 72 7.02 -1.49 10.73
C ILE A 72 8.12 -0.96 11.67
N ASP A 73 7.78 -0.75 12.96
CA ASP A 73 8.73 -0.27 13.95
C ASP A 73 9.90 -1.25 14.13
N PHE A 74 9.61 -2.56 14.17
CA PHE A 74 10.63 -3.59 14.29
C PHE A 74 11.60 -3.57 13.11
N SER A 75 11.11 -3.42 11.88
CA SER A 75 11.94 -3.34 10.69
C SER A 75 12.77 -2.04 10.64
N LYS A 76 12.17 -0.90 11.01
CA LYS A 76 12.87 0.39 11.08
C LYS A 76 14.01 0.36 12.09
N ASN A 77 13.76 -0.19 13.28
CA ASN A 77 14.79 -0.36 14.31
C ASN A 77 15.94 -1.28 13.86
N ALA A 78 15.65 -2.23 12.96
CA ALA A 78 16.65 -3.08 12.30
C ALA A 78 17.34 -2.41 11.10
N GLY A 79 17.01 -1.13 10.80
CA GLY A 79 17.66 -0.34 9.76
C GLY A 79 17.14 -0.59 8.34
N TYR A 80 15.93 -1.11 8.18
CA TYR A 80 15.29 -1.29 6.87
C TYR A 80 14.93 0.04 6.22
N GLN A 81 15.01 0.08 4.89
CA GLN A 81 14.32 1.07 4.09
C GLN A 81 12.90 0.55 3.81
N SER A 82 11.88 1.35 4.12
CA SER A 82 10.48 0.93 4.05
C SER A 82 9.71 1.64 2.95
N THR A 83 8.97 0.87 2.16
CA THR A 83 8.10 1.39 1.11
C THR A 83 6.70 0.83 1.27
N LEU A 84 5.71 1.72 1.36
CA LEU A 84 4.29 1.39 1.41
C LEU A 84 3.70 1.47 0.00
N ILE A 85 3.11 0.37 -0.47
CA ILE A 85 2.40 0.28 -1.74
C ILE A 85 0.92 0.09 -1.43
N ILE A 86 0.11 1.11 -1.72
CA ILE A 86 -1.31 1.15 -1.44
C ILE A 86 -2.08 0.91 -2.74
N LEU A 87 -2.77 -0.22 -2.83
CA LEU A 87 -3.69 -0.51 -3.93
C LEU A 87 -5.10 -0.13 -3.51
N PHE A 88 -5.72 0.80 -4.22
CA PHE A 88 -7.06 1.25 -3.88
C PHE A 88 -8.07 1.10 -5.01
N LEU A 89 -9.34 0.99 -4.61
CA LEU A 89 -10.52 0.95 -5.45
C LEU A 89 -11.39 2.20 -5.18
N LYS A 90 -12.34 2.49 -6.06
CA LYS A 90 -13.22 3.68 -5.93
C LYS A 90 -14.08 3.64 -4.66
N SER A 91 -14.55 2.44 -4.27
CA SER A 91 -15.48 2.25 -3.15
C SER A 91 -15.41 0.81 -2.62
N TRP A 92 -15.97 0.59 -1.44
CA TRP A 92 -16.13 -0.74 -0.88
C TRP A 92 -17.08 -1.62 -1.72
N SER A 93 -18.12 -1.02 -2.34
CA SER A 93 -19.02 -1.74 -3.25
C SER A 93 -18.28 -2.29 -4.46
N HIS A 94 -17.35 -1.52 -5.04
CA HIS A 94 -16.49 -2.02 -6.11
C HIS A 94 -15.56 -3.16 -5.63
N SER A 95 -15.10 -3.11 -4.37
CA SER A 95 -14.36 -4.22 -3.75
C SER A 95 -15.24 -5.46 -3.63
N LEU A 96 -16.49 -5.31 -3.19
CA LEU A 96 -17.46 -6.40 -3.04
C LEU A 96 -17.79 -7.06 -4.39
N GLU A 97 -18.04 -6.27 -5.44
CA GLU A 97 -18.26 -6.77 -6.79
C GLU A 97 -17.09 -7.65 -7.28
N ARG A 98 -15.86 -7.21 -7.04
CA ARG A 98 -14.67 -7.97 -7.41
C ARG A 98 -14.49 -9.24 -6.57
N VAL A 99 -14.83 -9.20 -5.28
CA VAL A 99 -14.84 -10.40 -4.41
C VAL A 99 -15.86 -11.40 -4.92
N ALA A 100 -17.07 -10.96 -5.27
CA ALA A 100 -18.12 -11.81 -5.82
C ALA A 100 -17.70 -12.43 -7.16
N ALA A 101 -17.16 -11.63 -8.08
CA ALA A 101 -16.64 -12.13 -9.36
C ALA A 101 -15.54 -13.18 -9.17
N ARG A 102 -14.58 -12.91 -8.26
CA ARG A 102 -13.49 -13.84 -7.95
C ARG A 102 -14.01 -15.17 -7.40
N ARG A 103 -15.03 -15.14 -6.55
CA ARG A 103 -15.67 -16.35 -6.01
C ARG A 103 -16.29 -17.20 -7.13
N THR A 104 -16.96 -16.54 -8.08
CA THR A 104 -17.66 -17.23 -9.17
C THR A 104 -16.70 -17.85 -10.18
N PHE A 105 -15.63 -17.14 -10.55
CA PHE A 105 -14.75 -17.54 -11.65
C PHE A 105 -13.44 -18.19 -11.23
N GLU A 106 -12.98 -17.99 -9.97
CA GLU A 106 -11.65 -18.41 -9.52
C GLU A 106 -11.70 -19.33 -8.29
N ASN A 107 -12.88 -19.81 -7.86
CA ASN A 107 -13.06 -20.55 -6.60
C ASN A 107 -12.44 -19.81 -5.38
N GLY A 108 -12.54 -18.48 -5.37
CA GLY A 108 -12.02 -17.64 -4.30
C GLY A 108 -12.73 -17.89 -2.95
N LEU A 109 -12.06 -17.58 -1.85
CA LEU A 109 -12.62 -17.68 -0.52
C LEU A 109 -13.87 -16.79 -0.38
N TYR A 110 -14.86 -17.30 0.36
CA TYR A 110 -16.01 -16.50 0.75
C TYR A 110 -15.58 -15.45 1.76
N ILE A 111 -15.92 -14.19 1.49
CA ILE A 111 -15.75 -13.06 2.40
C ILE A 111 -17.11 -12.38 2.46
N SER A 112 -17.62 -12.12 3.65
CA SER A 112 -18.91 -11.45 3.84
C SER A 112 -18.87 -9.99 3.38
N ALA A 113 -20.02 -9.41 3.06
CA ALA A 113 -20.11 -7.99 2.69
C ALA A 113 -19.61 -7.08 3.82
N ASP A 114 -20.00 -7.39 5.07
CA ASP A 114 -19.58 -6.64 6.26
C ASP A 114 -18.06 -6.68 6.46
N GLU A 115 -17.42 -7.83 6.20
CA GLU A 115 -15.97 -7.96 6.28
C GLU A 115 -15.27 -7.19 5.17
N VAL A 116 -15.82 -7.16 3.95
CA VAL A 116 -15.27 -6.37 2.84
C VAL A 116 -15.36 -4.88 3.16
N GLU A 117 -16.49 -4.41 3.70
CA GLU A 117 -16.68 -3.02 4.11
C GLU A 117 -15.74 -2.65 5.26
N TYR A 118 -15.68 -3.47 6.31
CA TYR A 118 -14.77 -3.28 7.44
C TYR A 118 -13.32 -3.18 6.97
N ASN A 119 -12.85 -4.12 6.16
CA ASN A 119 -11.49 -4.13 5.66
C ASN A 119 -11.19 -2.91 4.77
N PHE A 120 -12.16 -2.43 4.01
CA PHE A 120 -12.02 -1.22 3.20
C PHE A 120 -11.86 0.02 4.07
N ILE A 121 -12.71 0.18 5.08
CA ILE A 121 -12.72 1.35 5.97
C ILE A 121 -11.46 1.36 6.85
N GLU A 122 -11.13 0.25 7.48
CA GLU A 122 -9.99 0.18 8.40
C GLU A 122 -8.65 0.26 7.66
N ASN A 123 -8.53 -0.34 6.48
CA ASN A 123 -7.38 -0.12 5.62
C ASN A 123 -7.18 1.36 5.29
N PHE A 124 -8.26 2.05 4.88
CA PHE A 124 -8.23 3.48 4.58
C PHE A 124 -7.75 4.31 5.77
N LYS A 125 -8.30 4.07 6.97
CA LYS A 125 -7.93 4.79 8.20
C LYS A 125 -6.46 4.54 8.58
N ASN A 126 -6.02 3.28 8.54
CA ASN A 126 -4.65 2.93 8.90
C ASN A 126 -3.65 3.49 7.89
N VAL A 127 -3.96 3.44 6.59
CA VAL A 127 -3.14 4.06 5.56
C VAL A 127 -3.00 5.56 5.82
N ALA A 128 -4.10 6.28 6.05
CA ALA A 128 -4.06 7.73 6.30
C ALA A 128 -3.31 8.10 7.59
N LYS A 129 -3.37 7.24 8.61
CA LYS A 129 -2.69 7.45 9.90
C LYS A 129 -1.19 7.15 9.82
N TYR A 130 -0.78 6.15 9.04
CA TYR A 130 0.56 5.58 9.12
C TYR A 130 1.41 5.74 7.85
N PHE A 131 0.91 6.30 6.75
CA PHE A 131 1.73 6.47 5.53
C PHE A 131 3.03 7.26 5.78
N PRO A 132 3.10 8.29 6.67
CA PRO A 132 4.34 9.02 6.90
C PRO A 132 5.38 8.24 7.71
N TYR A 133 5.00 7.08 8.24
CA TYR A 133 5.94 6.19 8.94
C TYR A 133 6.87 5.45 7.98
N PHE A 134 6.51 5.38 6.70
CA PHE A 134 7.32 4.77 5.66
C PHE A 134 8.24 5.80 4.99
N ASP A 135 9.41 5.35 4.54
CA ASP A 135 10.31 6.23 3.79
C ASP A 135 9.67 6.67 2.47
N ASN A 136 8.93 5.76 1.81
CA ASN A 136 8.19 6.07 0.60
C ASN A 136 6.78 5.48 0.64
N SER A 137 5.80 6.15 0.01
CA SER A 137 4.43 5.65 -0.10
C SER A 137 3.88 5.90 -1.50
N PHE A 138 3.31 4.85 -2.14
CA PHE A 138 2.77 4.88 -3.50
C PHE A 138 1.30 4.53 -3.50
N PHE A 139 0.45 5.43 -3.98
CA PHE A 139 -1.00 5.23 -4.09
C PHE A 139 -1.37 4.87 -5.51
N ILE A 140 -1.86 3.65 -5.71
CA ILE A 140 -2.08 3.04 -7.00
C ILE A 140 -3.53 2.65 -7.15
N TYR A 141 -4.19 3.22 -8.14
CA TYR A 141 -5.54 2.83 -8.52
C TYR A 141 -5.51 1.57 -9.37
N THR A 142 -6.26 0.54 -8.96
CA THR A 142 -6.30 -0.78 -9.60
C THR A 142 -7.70 -1.19 -10.08
N GLY A 143 -8.63 -0.24 -10.14
CA GLY A 143 -10.03 -0.51 -10.46
C GLY A 143 -10.34 -0.83 -11.92
N LYS A 144 -9.40 -0.63 -12.83
CA LYS A 144 -9.53 -1.05 -14.24
C LYS A 144 -8.70 -2.30 -14.46
N LYS A 145 -9.25 -3.26 -15.21
CA LYS A 145 -8.55 -4.48 -15.60
C LYS A 145 -7.29 -4.09 -16.39
N ASP A 146 -6.17 -4.72 -16.04
CA ASP A 146 -4.86 -4.61 -16.70
C ASP A 146 -4.23 -3.19 -16.75
N ARG A 147 -4.71 -2.25 -15.90
CA ARG A 147 -4.15 -0.90 -15.82
C ARG A 147 -4.04 -0.41 -14.38
N ASN A 148 -2.86 -0.60 -13.81
CA ASN A 148 -2.49 0.03 -12.55
C ASN A 148 -2.06 1.47 -12.81
N LYS A 149 -2.68 2.44 -12.15
CA LYS A 149 -2.37 3.86 -12.34
C LYS A 149 -1.80 4.43 -11.05
N LEU A 150 -0.54 4.88 -11.08
CA LEU A 150 0.03 5.67 -9.99
C LEU A 150 -0.67 7.03 -9.95
N ILE A 151 -1.26 7.36 -8.81
CA ILE A 151 -1.99 8.60 -8.58
C ILE A 151 -1.16 9.61 -7.81
N MET A 152 -0.52 9.16 -6.73
CA MET A 152 0.37 10.00 -5.94
C MET A 152 1.42 9.17 -5.24
N ASN A 153 2.56 9.79 -4.96
CA ASN A 153 3.57 9.21 -4.10
C ASN A 153 4.17 10.26 -3.18
N PHE A 154 4.61 9.78 -2.03
CA PHE A 154 5.21 10.56 -0.96
C PHE A 154 6.59 10.04 -0.63
N HIS A 155 7.44 10.95 -0.19
CA HIS A 155 8.60 10.65 0.64
C HIS A 155 8.26 11.13 2.05
N MET A 156 8.08 10.18 2.98
CA MET A 156 7.51 10.41 4.30
C MET A 156 6.14 11.13 4.18
N ASP A 157 6.02 12.38 4.63
CA ASP A 157 4.82 13.22 4.57
C ASP A 157 4.80 14.22 3.39
N THR A 158 5.87 14.26 2.59
CA THR A 158 6.03 15.20 1.48
C THR A 158 5.62 14.58 0.15
N ILE A 159 4.71 15.22 -0.58
CA ILE A 159 4.31 14.83 -1.93
C ILE A 159 5.49 15.01 -2.90
N ILE A 160 5.83 13.93 -3.61
CA ILE A 160 6.80 13.92 -4.71
C ILE A 160 6.11 14.05 -6.06
N GLN A 161 4.99 13.36 -6.22
CA GLN A 161 4.19 13.41 -7.44
C GLN A 161 2.71 13.26 -7.11
N TYR A 162 1.88 14.01 -7.82
CA TYR A 162 0.43 13.88 -7.83
C TYR A 162 -0.08 14.00 -9.26
N LYS A 163 -1.01 13.12 -9.64
CA LYS A 163 -1.73 13.18 -10.93
C LYS A 163 -3.17 13.55 -10.68
N SER A 164 -3.67 14.55 -11.41
CA SER A 164 -5.07 14.96 -11.34
C SER A 164 -6.01 13.79 -11.62
N ASN A 165 -7.09 13.71 -10.87
CA ASN A 165 -8.00 12.56 -10.90
C ASN A 165 -9.37 12.91 -10.34
N ASP A 166 -10.36 12.02 -10.55
CA ASP A 166 -11.73 12.11 -10.06
C ASP A 166 -12.05 11.12 -8.92
N PHE A 167 -11.02 10.61 -8.24
CA PHE A 167 -11.21 9.62 -7.20
C PHE A 167 -11.56 10.25 -5.85
N VAL A 168 -12.81 10.08 -5.42
CA VAL A 168 -13.29 10.49 -4.08
C VAL A 168 -12.43 9.90 -2.96
N PHE A 169 -11.86 8.70 -3.16
CA PHE A 169 -10.92 8.08 -2.23
C PHE A 169 -9.75 9.01 -1.92
N VAL A 170 -9.15 9.63 -2.94
CA VAL A 170 -7.96 10.48 -2.80
C VAL A 170 -8.27 11.77 -2.03
N GLN A 171 -9.41 12.40 -2.33
CA GLN A 171 -9.87 13.60 -1.62
C GLN A 171 -10.16 13.30 -0.14
N LYS A 172 -10.93 12.24 0.13
CA LYS A 172 -11.22 11.80 1.51
C LYS A 172 -9.95 11.41 2.28
N PHE A 173 -8.99 10.78 1.60
CA PHE A 173 -7.70 10.49 2.21
C PHE A 173 -6.99 11.77 2.65
N ALA A 174 -6.91 12.77 1.77
CA ALA A 174 -6.25 14.04 2.08
C ALA A 174 -6.93 14.75 3.25
N GLU A 175 -8.27 14.84 3.24
CA GLU A 175 -9.06 15.44 4.33
C GLU A 175 -8.81 14.73 5.66
N TYR A 176 -8.88 13.40 5.69
CA TYR A 176 -8.71 12.62 6.89
C TYR A 176 -7.27 12.65 7.42
N ALA A 177 -6.27 12.51 6.53
CA ALA A 177 -4.86 12.62 6.91
C ALA A 177 -4.49 14.02 7.44
N TYR A 178 -5.08 15.08 6.86
CA TYR A 178 -4.92 16.45 7.35
C TYR A 178 -5.54 16.65 8.73
N GLN A 179 -6.75 16.15 8.98
CA GLN A 179 -7.41 16.15 10.29
C GLN A 179 -6.57 15.42 11.36
N LEU A 180 -5.91 14.35 10.99
CA LEU A 180 -5.00 13.59 11.85
C LEU A 180 -3.61 14.24 12.02
N GLN A 181 -3.36 15.41 11.40
CA GLN A 181 -2.06 16.06 11.37
C GLN A 181 -0.94 15.18 10.80
N ARG A 182 -1.29 14.30 9.84
CA ARG A 182 -0.37 13.43 9.10
C ARG A 182 0.00 13.99 7.73
N LEU A 183 -0.75 14.96 7.27
CA LEU A 183 -0.51 15.71 6.04
C LEU A 183 -0.45 17.19 6.41
N ASN A 184 0.59 17.90 5.98
CA ASN A 184 0.68 19.32 6.24
C ASN A 184 -0.19 20.12 5.25
N LYS A 185 -0.35 21.44 5.52
CA LYS A 185 -1.24 22.30 4.75
C LYS A 185 -0.85 22.39 3.28
N LYS A 186 0.45 22.45 2.97
CA LYS A 186 0.95 22.56 1.59
C LYS A 186 0.56 21.35 0.76
N GLU A 187 0.84 20.15 1.27
CA GLU A 187 0.52 18.88 0.58
C GLU A 187 -0.99 18.68 0.46
N PHE A 188 -1.75 19.08 1.48
CA PHE A 188 -3.21 19.08 1.44
C PHE A 188 -3.74 19.99 0.30
N GLU A 189 -3.23 21.21 0.18
CA GLU A 189 -3.60 22.15 -0.89
C GLU A 189 -3.24 21.63 -2.28
N VAL A 190 -2.10 20.92 -2.43
CA VAL A 190 -1.73 20.27 -3.70
C VAL A 190 -2.78 19.26 -4.14
N ILE A 191 -3.26 18.41 -3.21
CA ILE A 191 -4.28 17.40 -3.52
C ILE A 191 -5.62 18.06 -3.84
N LEU A 192 -6.04 19.06 -3.05
CA LEU A 192 -7.30 19.78 -3.27
C LEU A 192 -7.33 20.56 -4.57
N ALA A 193 -6.21 21.14 -4.98
CA ALA A 193 -6.09 21.84 -6.25
C ALA A 193 -6.32 20.92 -7.46
N ASN A 194 -6.16 19.61 -7.25
CA ASN A 194 -6.38 18.55 -8.22
C ASN A 194 -5.69 18.80 -9.59
N LYS A 195 -4.47 19.32 -9.55
CA LYS A 195 -3.63 19.56 -10.73
C LYS A 195 -2.40 18.68 -10.67
N ASP A 196 -1.90 18.28 -11.83
CA ASP A 196 -0.64 17.52 -11.90
C ASP A 196 0.47 18.30 -11.19
N TYR A 197 1.18 17.59 -10.32
CA TYR A 197 2.28 18.14 -9.53
C TYR A 197 3.43 17.13 -9.50
N LYS A 198 4.65 17.64 -9.63
CA LYS A 198 5.85 16.82 -9.53
C LYS A 198 7.00 17.70 -9.03
N VAL A 199 7.73 17.17 -8.04
CA VAL A 199 9.00 17.76 -7.58
C VAL A 199 10.13 17.16 -8.43
N GLU A 200 11.07 18.00 -8.87
CA GLU A 200 12.32 17.51 -9.43
C GLU A 200 13.15 16.89 -8.29
N THR A 201 13.13 15.58 -8.20
CA THR A 201 13.93 14.86 -7.22
C THR A 201 15.27 14.45 -7.82
N PRO A 202 16.38 14.47 -7.05
CA PRO A 202 17.61 13.81 -7.47
C PRO A 202 17.32 12.34 -7.82
N LYS A 203 18.09 11.77 -8.76
CA LYS A 203 17.88 10.46 -9.39
C LYS A 203 17.80 9.22 -8.46
N ASP A 204 17.94 9.39 -7.15
CA ASP A 204 18.04 8.29 -6.16
C ASP A 204 16.75 7.92 -5.43
N THR A 205 15.61 8.54 -5.74
CA THR A 205 14.34 8.12 -5.14
C THR A 205 13.85 6.87 -5.84
N PHE A 206 13.74 5.81 -5.07
CA PHE A 206 13.21 4.46 -5.30
C PHE A 206 12.45 4.28 -6.62
N ASN A 207 13.17 3.98 -7.69
CA ASN A 207 12.61 3.59 -8.99
C ASN A 207 13.13 2.20 -9.39
N ARG A 208 13.42 1.34 -8.41
CA ARG A 208 13.84 -0.04 -8.65
C ARG A 208 12.61 -0.89 -8.98
N GLY A 209 12.34 -1.06 -10.26
CA GLY A 209 11.58 -2.20 -10.74
C GLY A 209 10.09 -2.00 -11.00
N PHE A 210 9.37 -1.10 -10.34
CA PHE A 210 7.97 -0.85 -10.66
C PHE A 210 7.84 0.18 -11.77
N LYS A 211 7.60 -0.28 -13.00
CA LYS A 211 7.15 0.61 -14.08
C LYS A 211 5.64 0.78 -13.92
N TRP A 212 5.24 1.93 -13.38
CA TRP A 212 3.86 2.37 -13.36
C TRP A 212 3.59 3.11 -14.67
N GLU A 213 2.68 2.59 -15.47
CA GLU A 213 2.19 3.29 -16.66
C GLU A 213 1.26 4.46 -16.30
#